data_da1f625e8dad17855466f840e5c82e06
#
_entry.id   da1f625e8dad17855466f840e5c82e06
#
_cell.length_a   1.000
_cell.length_b   1.000
_cell.length_c   1.000
_cell.angle_alpha   90.00
_cell.angle_beta   90.00
_cell.angle_gamma   90.00
#
_symmetry.space_group_name_H-M   'P 1'
#
loop_
_entity.id
_entity.type
_entity.pdbx_description
1 polymer ?
#
loop_
_entity_poly.entity_id
_entity_poly.type
_entity_poly.pdbx_seq_one_letter_code
_entity_poly.pdbx_strand_id
1 'polypeptide(L)'
;AYPATDQQFIGMLGMHGTYEANMAMHNCDVLVAIGARFDDRVTGDLEKFCPYAKIIHIDVDPSSIAKNVPVDIPIVGDVKHVLKDLNKILNSAKNKLDENRNELELWWKQIREWASIDCLKYDRTSSIIKPQYVVEKLWELTNGDAYITSDVGQHQMWAAQFYKFDKPRRWINSGGLGTMGFGLPSAMGVKLAFPNETVACITGEASLVMCIQELSTCLQYGTPIKIINLNNRYMGMVRQWQEFFYS
;
A
#
# COMPACT_ATOMS: atom_id res chain seq x y z
N ALA A 1 -2.12 -7.07 2.98
CA ALA A 1 -2.87 -7.91 3.30
C ALA A 1 -3.91 -7.76 4.42
N TYR A 2 -3.96 -6.61 5.08
CA TYR A 2 -5.03 -6.28 6.01
C TYR A 2 -6.18 -5.59 5.24
N PRO A 3 -7.46 -5.92 5.49
CA PRO A 3 -8.58 -5.31 4.76
C PRO A 3 -8.60 -3.79 4.92
N ALA A 4 -8.67 -3.06 3.81
CA ALA A 4 -8.62 -1.60 3.83
C ALA A 4 -9.95 -0.94 4.28
N THR A 5 -11.05 -1.70 4.32
CA THR A 5 -12.34 -1.23 4.86
C THR A 5 -12.51 -1.50 6.36
N ASP A 6 -11.58 -2.22 6.99
CA ASP A 6 -11.60 -2.46 8.43
C ASP A 6 -11.27 -1.17 9.20
N GLN A 7 -11.94 -0.95 10.34
CA GLN A 7 -11.77 0.25 11.16
C GLN A 7 -10.38 0.37 11.80
N GLN A 8 -9.63 -0.72 11.88
CA GLN A 8 -8.26 -0.75 12.39
C GLN A 8 -7.22 -0.46 11.30
N PHE A 9 -7.63 -0.37 10.03
CA PHE A 9 -6.73 0.03 8.95
C PHE A 9 -6.58 1.55 8.93
N ILE A 10 -5.39 2.04 9.22
CA ILE A 10 -5.10 3.49 9.31
C ILE A 10 -4.38 4.04 8.08
N GLY A 11 -4.23 3.26 7.03
CA GLY A 11 -3.67 3.71 5.75
C GLY A 11 -2.28 3.16 5.44
N MET A 12 -1.70 3.68 4.37
CA MET A 12 -0.36 3.37 3.93
C MET A 12 0.67 4.20 4.70
N LEU A 13 1.85 3.62 4.95
CA LEU A 13 2.99 4.26 5.60
C LEU A 13 3.93 4.93 4.58
N GLY A 14 4.81 5.78 5.09
CA GLY A 14 5.93 6.34 4.37
C GLY A 14 5.60 7.64 3.64
N MET A 15 6.47 8.02 2.69
CA MET A 15 6.38 9.33 2.03
C MET A 15 5.12 9.53 1.19
N HIS A 16 4.46 8.45 0.78
CA HIS A 16 3.18 8.46 0.07
C HIS A 16 2.01 7.99 0.94
N GLY A 17 2.26 7.82 2.23
CA GLY A 17 1.29 7.36 3.22
C GLY A 17 0.36 8.46 3.73
N THR A 18 -0.56 8.06 4.60
CA THR A 18 -1.45 8.99 5.28
C THR A 18 -0.75 9.63 6.48
N TYR A 19 -1.21 10.83 6.86
CA TYR A 19 -0.65 11.55 8.00
C TYR A 19 -0.83 10.76 9.29
N GLU A 20 -2.02 10.25 9.54
CA GLU A 20 -2.34 9.44 10.72
C GLU A 20 -1.53 8.15 10.80
N ALA A 21 -1.28 7.47 9.67
CA ALA A 21 -0.47 6.26 9.65
C ALA A 21 0.99 6.56 10.01
N ASN A 22 1.55 7.63 9.45
CA ASN A 22 2.91 8.05 9.75
C ASN A 22 3.06 8.53 11.21
N MET A 23 2.08 9.28 11.73
CA MET A 23 2.09 9.74 13.11
C MET A 23 1.92 8.57 14.10
N ALA A 24 1.05 7.61 13.78
CA ALA A 24 0.90 6.41 14.59
C ALA A 24 2.18 5.57 14.62
N MET A 25 2.83 5.39 13.48
CA MET A 25 4.11 4.69 13.41
C MET A 25 5.21 5.41 14.21
N HIS A 26 5.31 6.73 14.06
CA HIS A 26 6.35 7.52 14.74
C HIS A 26 6.22 7.52 16.26
N ASN A 27 4.97 7.55 16.77
CA ASN A 27 4.70 7.71 18.20
C ASN A 27 4.32 6.41 18.93
N CYS A 28 4.35 5.25 18.24
CA CYS A 28 4.04 4.00 18.92
C CYS A 28 5.13 3.59 19.91
N ASP A 29 4.76 2.83 20.93
CA ASP A 29 5.63 2.20 21.90
C ASP A 29 6.07 0.78 21.49
N VAL A 30 5.26 0.13 20.63
CA VAL A 30 5.55 -1.18 20.03
C VAL A 30 5.24 -1.16 18.55
N LEU A 31 6.20 -1.53 17.72
CA LEU A 31 6.05 -1.72 16.28
C LEU A 31 6.22 -3.21 15.93
N VAL A 32 5.17 -3.82 15.41
CA VAL A 32 5.24 -5.20 14.90
C VAL A 32 5.34 -5.16 13.37
N ALA A 33 6.52 -5.40 12.85
CA ALA A 33 6.80 -5.44 11.41
C ALA A 33 6.69 -6.87 10.88
N ILE A 34 5.80 -7.10 9.93
CA ILE A 34 5.50 -8.43 9.38
C ILE A 34 5.82 -8.43 7.89
N GLY A 35 6.90 -9.12 7.50
CA GLY A 35 7.37 -9.19 6.11
C GLY A 35 7.76 -7.81 5.54
N ALA A 36 8.19 -6.88 6.39
CA ALA A 36 8.54 -5.52 6.02
C ALA A 36 10.07 -5.39 5.90
N ARG A 37 10.53 -4.72 4.85
CA ARG A 37 11.97 -4.54 4.59
C ARG A 37 12.56 -3.24 5.13
N PHE A 38 11.76 -2.38 5.73
CA PHE A 38 12.18 -1.07 6.24
C PHE A 38 12.97 -0.26 5.20
N ASP A 39 12.36 -0.02 4.05
CA ASP A 39 13.00 0.79 3.00
C ASP A 39 12.95 2.28 3.33
N ASP A 40 13.83 3.04 2.67
CA ASP A 40 14.04 4.48 2.90
C ASP A 40 12.78 5.32 2.62
N ARG A 41 11.87 4.83 1.77
CA ARG A 41 10.58 5.52 1.48
C ARG A 41 9.60 5.45 2.64
N VAL A 42 9.82 4.54 3.57
CA VAL A 42 9.03 4.39 4.81
C VAL A 42 9.79 4.96 6.01
N THR A 43 11.08 4.63 6.13
CA THR A 43 11.86 5.01 7.32
C THR A 43 12.30 6.47 7.31
N GLY A 44 12.63 7.02 6.14
CA GLY A 44 13.31 8.31 6.07
C GLY A 44 14.64 8.27 6.83
N ASP A 45 14.84 9.24 7.72
CA ASP A 45 16.01 9.33 8.61
C ASP A 45 15.95 8.21 9.68
N LEU A 46 16.86 7.25 9.58
CA LEU A 46 16.88 6.07 10.44
C LEU A 46 17.06 6.40 11.92
N GLU A 47 17.78 7.47 12.26
CA GLU A 47 17.99 7.89 13.65
C GLU A 47 16.71 8.42 14.31
N LYS A 48 15.75 8.87 13.48
CA LYS A 48 14.47 9.41 13.92
C LYS A 48 13.30 8.47 13.68
N PHE A 49 13.56 7.29 13.12
CA PHE A 49 12.51 6.32 12.83
C PHE A 49 12.03 5.63 14.10
N CYS A 50 10.74 5.79 14.44
CA CYS A 50 10.08 5.16 15.60
C CYS A 50 10.92 5.23 16.90
N PRO A 51 11.35 6.41 17.34
CA PRO A 51 12.38 6.56 18.38
C PRO A 51 11.97 6.00 19.75
N TYR A 52 10.69 5.76 19.97
CA TYR A 52 10.14 5.27 21.24
C TYR A 52 9.73 3.79 21.19
N ALA A 53 9.72 3.19 19.99
CA ALA A 53 9.15 1.86 19.80
C ALA A 53 10.15 0.74 20.11
N LYS A 54 9.65 -0.32 20.75
CA LYS A 54 10.24 -1.64 20.67
C LYS A 54 9.82 -2.32 19.39
N ILE A 55 10.79 -2.76 18.59
CA ILE A 55 10.53 -3.31 17.26
C ILE A 55 10.57 -4.83 17.30
N ILE A 56 9.43 -5.44 16.95
CA ILE A 56 9.30 -6.88 16.72
C ILE A 56 9.28 -7.08 15.22
N HIS A 57 10.25 -7.81 14.67
CA HIS A 57 10.34 -8.06 13.24
C HIS A 57 10.16 -9.54 12.92
N ILE A 58 9.11 -9.84 12.16
CA ILE A 58 8.75 -11.19 11.71
C ILE A 58 9.02 -11.27 10.21
N ASP A 59 9.97 -12.12 9.82
CA ASP A 59 10.28 -12.37 8.41
C ASP A 59 10.68 -13.84 8.21
N VAL A 60 10.43 -14.35 7.02
CA VAL A 60 10.86 -15.71 6.64
C VAL A 60 12.35 -15.76 6.29
N ASP A 61 12.89 -14.65 5.81
CA ASP A 61 14.29 -14.50 5.45
C ASP A 61 15.10 -13.91 6.62
N PRO A 62 16.01 -14.70 7.24
CA PRO A 62 16.82 -14.21 8.34
C PRO A 62 17.76 -13.05 7.94
N SER A 63 18.09 -12.92 6.65
CA SER A 63 18.94 -11.83 6.16
C SER A 63 18.22 -10.48 6.09
N SER A 64 16.89 -10.48 6.14
CA SER A 64 16.05 -9.26 6.19
C SER A 64 15.92 -8.69 7.60
N ILE A 65 16.11 -9.54 8.63
CA ILE A 65 15.99 -9.12 10.03
C ILE A 65 17.12 -8.16 10.40
N ALA A 66 16.76 -7.03 11.01
CA ALA A 66 17.69 -6.00 11.47
C ALA A 66 18.64 -5.44 10.37
N LYS A 67 18.28 -5.60 9.10
CA LYS A 67 19.14 -5.15 7.99
C LYS A 67 19.25 -3.63 7.93
N ASN A 68 18.15 -2.91 8.08
CA ASN A 68 18.09 -1.46 7.93
C ASN A 68 17.78 -0.74 9.25
N VAL A 69 17.02 -1.37 10.14
CA VAL A 69 16.58 -0.81 11.43
C VAL A 69 16.95 -1.78 12.54
N PRO A 70 17.48 -1.34 13.69
CA PRO A 70 17.67 -2.19 14.86
C PRO A 70 16.36 -2.85 15.29
N VAL A 71 16.44 -4.11 15.71
CA VAL A 71 15.27 -4.91 16.09
C VAL A 71 15.46 -5.45 17.52
N ASP A 72 14.46 -5.23 18.38
CA ASP A 72 14.50 -5.75 19.76
C ASP A 72 14.15 -7.23 19.82
N ILE A 73 13.14 -7.66 19.06
CA ILE A 73 12.67 -9.04 19.05
C ILE A 73 12.63 -9.57 17.60
N PRO A 74 13.67 -10.29 17.17
CA PRO A 74 13.66 -10.93 15.86
C PRO A 74 12.91 -12.26 15.90
N ILE A 75 12.04 -12.50 14.91
CA ILE A 75 11.33 -13.77 14.74
C ILE A 75 11.50 -14.24 13.30
N VAL A 76 12.30 -15.26 13.08
CA VAL A 76 12.47 -15.89 11.76
C VAL A 76 11.43 -17.01 11.61
N GLY A 77 10.55 -16.88 10.60
CA GLY A 77 9.53 -17.89 10.36
C GLY A 77 8.46 -17.48 9.39
N ASP A 78 7.70 -18.46 8.92
CA ASP A 78 6.51 -18.22 8.12
C ASP A 78 5.44 -17.50 8.95
N VAL A 79 4.95 -16.38 8.45
CA VAL A 79 4.02 -15.49 9.15
C VAL A 79 2.74 -16.21 9.61
N LYS A 80 2.24 -17.17 8.84
CA LYS A 80 1.04 -17.93 9.18
C LYS A 80 1.25 -18.74 10.45
N HIS A 81 2.40 -19.38 10.61
CA HIS A 81 2.75 -20.17 11.78
C HIS A 81 3.01 -19.27 12.99
N VAL A 82 3.81 -18.22 12.81
CA VAL A 82 4.12 -17.26 13.86
C VAL A 82 2.85 -16.60 14.41
N LEU A 83 1.96 -16.09 13.54
CA LEU A 83 0.70 -15.48 13.98
C LEU A 83 -0.24 -16.46 14.66
N LYS A 84 -0.27 -17.73 14.23
CA LYS A 84 -1.08 -18.77 14.88
C LYS A 84 -0.61 -19.00 16.33
N ASP A 85 0.69 -19.05 16.54
CA ASP A 85 1.25 -19.28 17.88
C ASP A 85 1.15 -18.01 18.74
N LEU A 86 1.39 -16.84 18.18
CA LEU A 86 1.17 -15.56 18.84
C LEU A 86 -0.30 -15.44 19.33
N ASN A 87 -1.26 -15.74 18.48
CA ASN A 87 -2.68 -15.69 18.85
C ASN A 87 -3.03 -16.67 20.00
N LYS A 88 -2.41 -17.85 20.07
CA LYS A 88 -2.60 -18.77 21.22
C LYS A 88 -2.11 -18.14 22.53
N ILE A 89 -0.92 -17.51 22.48
CA ILE A 89 -0.32 -16.85 23.64
C ILE A 89 -1.20 -15.68 24.09
N LEU A 90 -1.61 -14.81 23.16
CA LEU A 90 -2.46 -13.65 23.45
C LEU A 90 -3.82 -14.07 24.03
N ASN A 91 -4.44 -15.13 23.49
CA ASN A 91 -5.69 -15.65 24.03
C ASN A 91 -5.54 -16.19 25.48
N SER A 92 -4.39 -16.80 25.80
CA SER A 92 -4.10 -17.24 27.18
C SER A 92 -3.83 -16.09 28.15
N ALA A 93 -3.40 -14.95 27.63
CA ALA A 93 -3.09 -13.73 28.40
C ALA A 93 -4.21 -12.67 28.41
N LYS A 94 -5.41 -13.02 27.93
CA LYS A 94 -6.52 -12.08 27.70
C LYS A 94 -6.85 -11.17 28.88
N ASN A 95 -6.83 -11.70 30.09
CA ASN A 95 -7.12 -10.92 31.31
C ASN A 95 -6.10 -9.77 31.53
N LYS A 96 -4.82 -10.01 31.17
CA LYS A 96 -3.78 -8.96 31.27
C LYS A 96 -3.92 -7.90 30.17
N LEU A 97 -4.46 -8.27 29.01
CA LEU A 97 -4.71 -7.33 27.91
C LEU A 97 -5.89 -6.40 28.22
N ASP A 98 -6.88 -6.87 28.96
CA ASP A 98 -8.03 -6.05 29.36
C ASP A 98 -7.65 -4.94 30.35
N GLU A 99 -6.55 -5.08 31.12
CA GLU A 99 -6.04 -4.04 32.02
C GLU A 99 -5.61 -2.76 31.30
N ASN A 100 -5.16 -2.85 30.06
CA ASN A 100 -4.67 -1.71 29.26
C ASN A 100 -5.72 -1.15 28.29
N ARG A 101 -7.00 -1.52 28.43
CA ARG A 101 -8.06 -1.11 27.48
C ARG A 101 -8.22 0.41 27.41
N ASN A 102 -8.15 1.11 28.54
CA ASN A 102 -8.29 2.57 28.58
C ASN A 102 -7.15 3.28 27.82
N GLU A 103 -5.93 2.79 27.93
CA GLU A 103 -4.77 3.33 27.21
C GLU A 103 -4.90 3.12 25.71
N LEU A 104 -5.40 1.96 25.30
CA LEU A 104 -5.69 1.67 23.90
C LEU A 104 -6.80 2.57 23.33
N GLU A 105 -7.84 2.88 24.11
CA GLU A 105 -8.89 3.82 23.71
C GLU A 105 -8.36 5.24 23.55
N LEU A 106 -7.48 5.70 24.43
CA LEU A 106 -6.80 7.00 24.31
C LEU A 106 -5.90 7.04 23.05
N TRP A 107 -5.19 5.95 22.77
CA TRP A 107 -4.39 5.83 21.54
C TRP A 107 -5.25 5.93 20.29
N TRP A 108 -6.37 5.21 20.22
CA TRP A 108 -7.31 5.31 19.10
C TRP A 108 -7.95 6.70 18.98
N LYS A 109 -8.19 7.38 20.09
CA LYS A 109 -8.66 8.77 20.08
C LYS A 109 -7.62 9.66 19.41
N GLN A 110 -6.35 9.54 19.77
CA GLN A 110 -5.26 10.31 19.16
C GLN A 110 -5.12 10.03 17.66
N ILE A 111 -5.19 8.75 17.25
CA ILE A 111 -5.16 8.40 15.81
C ILE A 111 -6.32 9.06 15.06
N ARG A 112 -7.53 9.05 15.62
CA ARG A 112 -8.69 9.72 15.01
C ARG A 112 -8.53 11.24 14.92
N GLU A 113 -7.89 11.86 15.88
CA GLU A 113 -7.53 13.29 15.82
C GLU A 113 -6.60 13.57 14.65
N TRP A 114 -5.56 12.78 14.46
CA TRP A 114 -4.68 12.89 13.29
C TRP A 114 -5.42 12.64 11.97
N ALA A 115 -6.27 11.64 11.91
CA ALA A 115 -7.08 11.32 10.73
C ALA A 115 -8.05 12.45 10.36
N SER A 116 -8.48 13.28 11.31
CA SER A 116 -9.38 14.42 11.07
C SER A 116 -8.78 15.51 10.17
N ILE A 117 -7.46 15.50 9.97
CA ILE A 117 -6.76 16.38 9.02
C ILE A 117 -7.17 16.08 7.58
N ASP A 118 -7.61 14.82 7.29
CA ASP A 118 -8.03 14.37 5.96
C ASP A 118 -6.96 14.70 4.89
N CYS A 119 -5.75 14.20 5.11
CA CYS A 119 -4.57 14.54 4.30
C CYS A 119 -4.67 14.12 2.82
N LEU A 120 -5.60 13.22 2.48
CA LEU A 120 -5.87 12.79 1.11
C LEU A 120 -7.03 13.56 0.46
N LYS A 121 -7.55 14.60 1.12
CA LYS A 121 -8.64 15.43 0.61
C LYS A 121 -8.29 16.02 -0.76
N TYR A 122 -9.26 15.97 -1.66
CA TYR A 122 -9.18 16.62 -2.97
C TYR A 122 -10.51 17.30 -3.34
N ASP A 123 -10.46 18.23 -4.28
CA ASP A 123 -11.65 18.95 -4.76
C ASP A 123 -12.54 18.03 -5.61
N ARG A 124 -13.67 17.60 -5.04
CA ARG A 124 -14.68 16.75 -5.68
C ARG A 124 -15.66 17.54 -6.57
N THR A 125 -15.63 18.88 -6.49
CA THR A 125 -16.52 19.77 -7.26
C THR A 125 -15.85 20.29 -8.53
N SER A 126 -14.57 19.97 -8.73
CA SER A 126 -13.79 20.37 -9.90
C SER A 126 -14.44 19.90 -11.20
N SER A 127 -14.51 20.77 -12.19
CA SER A 127 -14.88 20.41 -13.56
C SER A 127 -13.83 19.55 -14.28
N ILE A 128 -12.62 19.52 -13.73
CA ILE A 128 -11.51 18.66 -14.22
C ILE A 128 -11.55 17.35 -13.47
N ILE A 129 -11.57 16.24 -14.20
CA ILE A 129 -11.55 14.90 -13.61
C ILE A 129 -10.25 14.72 -12.82
N LYS A 130 -10.39 14.49 -11.50
CA LYS A 130 -9.26 14.21 -10.62
C LYS A 130 -8.89 12.73 -10.67
N PRO A 131 -7.61 12.37 -10.70
CA PRO A 131 -7.17 10.96 -10.72
C PRO A 131 -7.68 10.17 -9.50
N GLN A 132 -7.75 10.82 -8.34
CA GLN A 132 -8.31 10.25 -7.11
C GLN A 132 -9.77 9.79 -7.34
N TYR A 133 -10.59 10.66 -7.94
CA TYR A 133 -11.99 10.37 -8.27
C TYR A 133 -12.12 9.16 -9.20
N VAL A 134 -11.23 9.04 -10.20
CA VAL A 134 -11.25 7.89 -11.12
C VAL A 134 -11.01 6.58 -10.38
N VAL A 135 -10.03 6.57 -9.46
CA VAL A 135 -9.71 5.37 -8.66
C VAL A 135 -10.84 5.01 -7.70
N GLU A 136 -11.43 6.00 -7.03
CA GLU A 136 -12.61 5.77 -6.16
C GLU A 136 -13.79 5.20 -6.96
N LYS A 137 -14.07 5.75 -8.13
CA LYS A 137 -15.14 5.24 -9.00
C LYS A 137 -14.85 3.84 -9.51
N LEU A 138 -13.60 3.52 -9.81
CA LEU A 138 -13.24 2.15 -10.16
C LEU A 138 -13.50 1.19 -9.00
N TRP A 139 -13.16 1.58 -7.77
CA TRP A 139 -13.45 0.81 -6.57
C TRP A 139 -14.96 0.60 -6.37
N GLU A 140 -15.76 1.66 -6.47
CA GLU A 140 -17.22 1.59 -6.35
C GLU A 140 -17.82 0.65 -7.41
N LEU A 141 -17.46 0.82 -8.69
CA LEU A 141 -18.00 0.03 -9.81
C LEU A 141 -17.60 -1.45 -9.74
N THR A 142 -16.49 -1.76 -9.10
CA THR A 142 -16.03 -3.14 -8.92
C THR A 142 -16.41 -3.73 -7.56
N ASN A 143 -17.06 -2.96 -6.69
CA ASN A 143 -17.30 -3.31 -5.29
C ASN A 143 -16.01 -3.76 -4.56
N GLY A 144 -14.86 -3.17 -4.93
CA GLY A 144 -13.55 -3.56 -4.42
C GLY A 144 -13.07 -4.96 -4.85
N ASP A 145 -13.81 -5.64 -5.72
CA ASP A 145 -13.54 -7.03 -6.11
C ASP A 145 -12.97 -7.14 -7.54
N ALA A 146 -11.91 -6.41 -7.82
CA ALA A 146 -11.14 -6.57 -9.04
C ALA A 146 -9.68 -6.86 -8.73
N TYR A 147 -8.99 -7.48 -9.68
CA TYR A 147 -7.53 -7.47 -9.70
C TYR A 147 -7.07 -6.13 -10.28
N ILE A 148 -6.32 -5.40 -9.49
CA ILE A 148 -5.76 -4.11 -9.90
C ILE A 148 -4.27 -4.29 -10.11
N THR A 149 -3.82 -4.07 -11.33
CA THR A 149 -2.40 -3.92 -11.63
C THR A 149 -2.07 -2.45 -11.79
N SER A 150 -0.87 -2.04 -11.46
CA SER A 150 -0.44 -0.67 -11.65
C SER A 150 0.95 -0.58 -12.24
N ASP A 151 1.10 0.38 -13.11
CA ASP A 151 2.41 0.89 -13.50
C ASP A 151 2.99 1.79 -12.41
N VAL A 152 4.18 2.31 -12.63
CA VAL A 152 4.94 3.10 -11.67
C VAL A 152 4.87 4.59 -11.99
N GLY A 153 4.49 5.37 -10.99
CA GLY A 153 4.33 6.81 -11.08
C GLY A 153 3.28 7.34 -10.09
N GLN A 154 2.82 8.58 -10.27
CA GLN A 154 1.77 9.16 -9.42
C GLN A 154 0.47 8.33 -9.45
N HIS A 155 0.12 7.74 -10.59
CA HIS A 155 -1.04 6.84 -10.72
C HIS A 155 -0.96 5.62 -9.80
N GLN A 156 0.23 5.10 -9.54
CA GLN A 156 0.46 4.02 -8.56
C GLN A 156 0.13 4.50 -7.14
N MET A 157 0.54 5.72 -6.79
CA MET A 157 0.25 6.29 -5.47
C MET A 157 -1.24 6.49 -5.27
N TRP A 158 -1.95 7.07 -6.27
CA TRP A 158 -3.40 7.22 -6.20
C TRP A 158 -4.13 5.87 -6.14
N ALA A 159 -3.66 4.86 -6.88
CA ALA A 159 -4.23 3.52 -6.79
C ALA A 159 -4.08 2.92 -5.38
N ALA A 160 -2.90 3.06 -4.77
CA ALA A 160 -2.63 2.57 -3.43
C ALA A 160 -3.41 3.32 -2.33
N GLN A 161 -3.66 4.62 -2.51
CA GLN A 161 -4.34 5.48 -1.55
C GLN A 161 -5.87 5.39 -1.62
N PHE A 162 -6.44 5.30 -2.83
CA PHE A 162 -7.88 5.47 -3.05
C PHE A 162 -8.62 4.19 -3.44
N TYR A 163 -7.94 3.12 -3.88
CA TYR A 163 -8.57 1.82 -4.05
C TYR A 163 -8.47 1.01 -2.76
N LYS A 164 -9.59 0.66 -2.16
CA LYS A 164 -9.63 -0.08 -0.90
C LYS A 164 -9.54 -1.58 -1.18
N PHE A 165 -8.42 -2.20 -0.82
CA PHE A 165 -8.16 -3.63 -1.03
C PHE A 165 -8.54 -4.44 0.21
N ASP A 166 -9.59 -5.24 0.12
CA ASP A 166 -10.06 -6.11 1.21
C ASP A 166 -9.61 -7.57 1.05
N LYS A 167 -9.33 -7.97 -0.18
CA LYS A 167 -8.86 -9.33 -0.48
C LYS A 167 -7.36 -9.35 -0.73
N PRO A 168 -6.63 -10.36 -0.22
CA PRO A 168 -5.20 -10.49 -0.49
C PRO A 168 -4.95 -10.75 -1.98
N ARG A 169 -3.75 -10.36 -2.44
CA ARG A 169 -3.28 -10.57 -3.84
C ARG A 169 -4.13 -9.87 -4.92
N ARG A 170 -4.93 -8.87 -4.54
CA ARG A 170 -5.69 -8.06 -5.51
C ARG A 170 -4.93 -6.81 -5.98
N TRP A 171 -3.86 -6.44 -5.29
CA TRP A 171 -2.97 -5.33 -5.65
C TRP A 171 -1.64 -5.86 -6.20
N ILE A 172 -1.39 -5.62 -7.49
CA ILE A 172 -0.22 -6.13 -8.21
C ILE A 172 0.55 -4.95 -8.81
N ASN A 173 1.73 -4.68 -8.28
CA ASN A 173 2.55 -3.56 -8.71
C ASN A 173 4.05 -3.87 -8.53
N SER A 174 4.89 -3.12 -9.22
CA SER A 174 6.34 -3.18 -9.04
C SER A 174 6.77 -2.29 -7.87
N GLY A 175 6.41 -2.67 -6.64
CA GLY A 175 6.66 -1.88 -5.43
C GLY A 175 8.11 -1.91 -4.93
N GLY A 176 8.90 -2.87 -5.36
CA GLY A 176 10.32 -3.00 -5.00
C GLY A 176 11.25 -2.26 -5.95
N LEU A 177 11.23 -2.65 -7.23
CA LEU A 177 12.11 -2.10 -8.27
C LEU A 177 11.56 -0.85 -8.95
N GLY A 178 10.23 -0.62 -8.89
CA GLY A 178 9.61 0.54 -9.52
C GLY A 178 9.70 0.52 -11.05
N THR A 179 9.40 -0.63 -11.67
CA THR A 179 9.56 -0.84 -13.11
C THR A 179 8.38 -0.23 -13.87
N MET A 180 8.61 0.83 -14.63
CA MET A 180 7.64 1.36 -15.60
C MET A 180 7.43 0.35 -16.74
N GLY A 181 6.18 0.25 -17.24
CA GLY A 181 5.78 -0.76 -18.24
C GLY A 181 5.35 -2.10 -17.64
N PHE A 182 5.33 -2.23 -16.30
CA PHE A 182 4.91 -3.45 -15.60
C PHE A 182 3.39 -3.69 -15.66
N GLY A 183 2.60 -2.62 -15.66
CA GLY A 183 1.14 -2.67 -15.43
C GLY A 183 0.39 -3.50 -16.47
N LEU A 184 0.58 -3.22 -17.75
CA LEU A 184 -0.13 -3.90 -18.85
C LEU A 184 0.25 -5.39 -18.97
N PRO A 185 1.54 -5.78 -19.02
CA PRO A 185 1.92 -7.19 -19.09
C PRO A 185 1.46 -8.00 -17.87
N SER A 186 1.52 -7.40 -16.67
CA SER A 186 1.02 -8.06 -15.47
C SER A 186 -0.49 -8.26 -15.47
N ALA A 187 -1.26 -7.27 -16.00
CA ALA A 187 -2.70 -7.41 -16.16
C ALA A 187 -3.08 -8.54 -17.11
N MET A 188 -2.34 -8.67 -18.22
CA MET A 188 -2.48 -9.78 -19.14
C MET A 188 -2.24 -11.12 -18.46
N GLY A 189 -1.14 -11.25 -17.70
CA GLY A 189 -0.84 -12.47 -16.94
C GLY A 189 -1.92 -12.82 -15.92
N VAL A 190 -2.42 -11.82 -15.19
CA VAL A 190 -3.54 -12.02 -14.25
C VAL A 190 -4.81 -12.47 -14.98
N LYS A 191 -5.13 -11.87 -16.12
CA LYS A 191 -6.32 -12.23 -16.89
C LYS A 191 -6.25 -13.65 -17.47
N LEU A 192 -5.06 -14.10 -17.87
CA LEU A 192 -4.83 -15.49 -18.28
C LEU A 192 -5.01 -16.46 -17.12
N ALA A 193 -4.52 -16.12 -15.93
CA ALA A 193 -4.66 -16.95 -14.73
C ALA A 193 -6.08 -16.97 -14.17
N PHE A 194 -6.82 -15.86 -14.32
CA PHE A 194 -8.18 -15.66 -13.79
C PHE A 194 -9.12 -15.14 -14.89
N PRO A 195 -9.48 -15.98 -15.88
CA PRO A 195 -10.19 -15.53 -17.09
C PRO A 195 -11.58 -14.93 -16.84
N ASN A 196 -12.24 -15.33 -15.74
CA ASN A 196 -13.58 -14.85 -15.40
C ASN A 196 -13.59 -13.62 -14.49
N GLU A 197 -12.43 -13.24 -13.94
CA GLU A 197 -12.34 -12.13 -13.01
C GLU A 197 -12.20 -10.77 -13.73
N THR A 198 -12.61 -9.71 -13.05
CA THR A 198 -12.36 -8.35 -13.53
C THR A 198 -10.91 -7.98 -13.28
N VAL A 199 -10.20 -7.56 -14.31
CA VAL A 199 -8.82 -7.10 -14.24
C VAL A 199 -8.74 -5.67 -14.79
N ALA A 200 -8.20 -4.75 -13.99
CA ALA A 200 -7.96 -3.37 -14.40
C ALA A 200 -6.49 -2.99 -14.19
N CYS A 201 -5.92 -2.36 -15.21
CA CYS A 201 -4.58 -1.80 -15.19
C CYS A 201 -4.69 -0.28 -15.02
N ILE A 202 -4.16 0.25 -13.92
CA ILE A 202 -4.05 1.70 -13.69
C ILE A 202 -2.64 2.12 -14.14
N THR A 203 -2.56 3.00 -15.11
CA THR A 203 -1.30 3.38 -15.76
C THR A 203 -1.24 4.88 -16.05
N GLY A 204 -0.06 5.38 -16.34
CA GLY A 204 0.18 6.69 -16.93
C GLY A 204 0.64 6.54 -18.39
N GLU A 205 0.54 7.62 -19.16
CA GLU A 205 0.83 7.59 -20.60
C GLU A 205 2.25 7.12 -20.93
N ALA A 206 3.25 7.58 -20.16
CA ALA A 206 4.64 7.21 -20.41
C ALA A 206 4.90 5.72 -20.13
N SER A 207 4.33 5.17 -19.06
CA SER A 207 4.46 3.76 -18.73
C SER A 207 3.73 2.86 -19.72
N LEU A 208 2.53 3.26 -20.15
CA LEU A 208 1.73 2.50 -21.11
C LEU A 208 2.45 2.35 -22.44
N VAL A 209 3.09 3.42 -22.93
CA VAL A 209 3.82 3.42 -24.21
C VAL A 209 4.99 2.43 -24.19
N MET A 210 5.62 2.20 -23.05
CA MET A 210 6.76 1.27 -22.94
C MET A 210 6.41 -0.17 -23.29
N CYS A 211 5.16 -0.58 -23.12
CA CYS A 211 4.69 -1.94 -23.42
C CYS A 211 3.40 -1.95 -24.25
N ILE A 212 3.11 -0.89 -25.00
CA ILE A 212 1.87 -0.73 -25.77
C ILE A 212 1.67 -1.84 -26.80
N GLN A 213 2.75 -2.42 -27.32
CA GLN A 213 2.72 -3.56 -28.25
C GLN A 213 1.99 -4.78 -27.67
N GLU A 214 1.94 -4.92 -26.33
CA GLU A 214 1.25 -6.04 -25.68
C GLU A 214 -0.28 -5.99 -25.86
N LEU A 215 -0.82 -4.88 -26.35
CA LEU A 215 -2.23 -4.81 -26.75
C LEU A 215 -2.54 -5.79 -27.90
N SER A 216 -1.60 -6.02 -28.81
CA SER A 216 -1.77 -7.03 -29.86
C SER A 216 -1.72 -8.44 -29.30
N THR A 217 -0.89 -8.69 -28.29
CA THR A 217 -0.86 -9.96 -27.54
C THR A 217 -2.19 -10.19 -26.80
N CYS A 218 -2.72 -9.16 -26.16
CA CYS A 218 -4.04 -9.23 -25.51
C CYS A 218 -5.16 -9.60 -26.50
N LEU A 219 -5.13 -9.00 -27.70
CA LEU A 219 -6.10 -9.31 -28.75
C LEU A 219 -5.95 -10.76 -29.24
N GLN A 220 -4.71 -11.19 -29.51
CA GLN A 220 -4.42 -12.53 -29.99
C GLN A 220 -4.89 -13.63 -29.03
N TYR A 221 -4.71 -13.43 -27.73
CA TYR A 221 -5.05 -14.40 -26.69
C TYR A 221 -6.42 -14.17 -26.05
N GLY A 222 -7.20 -13.21 -26.53
CA GLY A 222 -8.54 -12.93 -26.01
C GLY A 222 -8.55 -12.56 -24.53
N THR A 223 -7.58 -11.74 -24.08
CA THR A 223 -7.45 -11.30 -22.68
C THR A 223 -8.07 -9.91 -22.49
N PRO A 224 -9.40 -9.79 -22.27
CA PRO A 224 -10.06 -8.49 -22.09
C PRO A 224 -9.70 -7.89 -20.73
N ILE A 225 -8.84 -6.90 -20.73
CA ILE A 225 -8.46 -6.11 -19.55
C ILE A 225 -9.01 -4.69 -19.67
N LYS A 226 -9.24 -4.04 -18.54
CA LYS A 226 -9.64 -2.63 -18.48
C LYS A 226 -8.40 -1.79 -18.24
N ILE A 227 -8.07 -0.89 -19.15
CA ILE A 227 -6.92 0.01 -19.04
C ILE A 227 -7.42 1.39 -18.65
N ILE A 228 -7.00 1.86 -17.48
CA ILE A 228 -7.31 3.17 -16.94
C ILE A 228 -6.05 4.01 -17.04
N ASN A 229 -5.93 4.77 -18.12
CA ASN A 229 -4.78 5.64 -18.36
C ASN A 229 -5.03 7.03 -17.77
N LEU A 230 -4.31 7.36 -16.69
CA LEU A 230 -4.36 8.66 -16.01
C LEU A 230 -3.34 9.62 -16.68
N ASN A 231 -3.71 10.11 -17.85
CA ASN A 231 -2.85 10.96 -18.66
C ASN A 231 -2.86 12.42 -18.14
N ASN A 232 -1.73 12.87 -17.62
CA ASN A 232 -1.49 14.26 -17.22
C ASN A 232 -0.43 14.96 -18.10
N ARG A 233 0.05 14.30 -19.15
CA ARG A 233 1.08 14.77 -20.09
C ARG A 233 2.47 14.96 -19.47
N TYR A 234 2.73 14.34 -18.34
CA TYR A 234 3.99 14.41 -17.63
C TYR A 234 4.37 13.06 -17.02
N MET A 235 5.66 12.82 -16.90
CA MET A 235 6.19 11.83 -15.98
C MET A 235 6.08 12.41 -14.55
N GLY A 236 4.85 12.41 -14.03
CA GLY A 236 4.46 13.24 -12.88
C GLY A 236 5.27 13.02 -11.61
N MET A 237 5.68 11.77 -11.33
CA MET A 237 6.56 11.48 -10.19
C MET A 237 7.94 12.11 -10.36
N VAL A 238 8.53 12.01 -11.56
CA VAL A 238 9.84 12.61 -11.87
C VAL A 238 9.77 14.13 -11.77
N ARG A 239 8.73 14.73 -12.37
CA ARG A 239 8.50 16.17 -12.29
C ARG A 239 8.37 16.65 -10.84
N GLN A 240 7.61 15.93 -10.01
CA GLN A 240 7.44 16.26 -8.59
C GLN A 240 8.79 16.32 -7.86
N TRP A 241 9.67 15.34 -8.09
CA TRP A 241 11.01 15.34 -7.52
C TRP A 241 11.87 16.47 -8.05
N GLN A 242 11.80 16.78 -9.33
CA GLN A 242 12.51 17.92 -9.91
C GLN A 242 12.07 19.23 -9.27
N GLU A 243 10.77 19.46 -9.14
CA GLU A 243 10.21 20.67 -8.51
C GLU A 243 10.59 20.81 -7.02
N PHE A 244 10.67 19.70 -6.28
CA PHE A 244 11.04 19.73 -4.85
C PHE A 244 12.53 20.01 -4.60
N PHE A 245 13.41 19.56 -5.47
CA PHE A 245 14.84 19.58 -5.20
C PHE A 245 15.67 20.43 -6.15
N TYR A 246 15.13 20.81 -7.29
CA TYR A 246 15.91 21.47 -8.35
C TYR A 246 15.25 22.71 -8.96
N SER A 247 14.10 23.15 -8.51
CA SER A 247 13.41 24.37 -9.01
C SER A 247 13.96 25.64 -8.41
#